data_d4f624fea120df3261522327fbc80e4f
#
_entry.id   d4f624fea120df3261522327fbc80e4f
#
_cell.length_a   1.000
_cell.length_b   1.000
_cell.length_c   1.000
_cell.angle_alpha   90.00
_cell.angle_beta   90.00
_cell.angle_gamma   90.00
#
_symmetry.space_group_name_H-M   'P 1'
#
loop_
_entity.id
_entity.type
_entity.pdbx_description
1 polymer ?
#
loop_
_entity_poly.entity_id
_entity_poly.type
_entity_poly.pdbx_seq_one_letter_code
_entity_poly.pdbx_strand_id
1 'polypeptide(L)'
;ILATGEMGIGNTTTSSAVTAALLQCEAGEVTGRGAGLTDQGLTRKQQVVRTALETYDLWHADAFTVLQTVGGLDIAGLTGMCIGGALWHIPIVLDGVISMAAALVAEHLFPGVREYLIPSHLGKEPAAVKLADALQLSPVIHAGMALGEGTGAVMMFTLLDMAMSIYGQSATFSEIAVEQYKR
;
A
#
# COMPACT_ATOMS: atom_id res chain seq x y z
N ILE A 1 15.06 8.49 -1.29
CA ILE A 1 13.64 8.18 -1.38
C ILE A 1 13.36 7.40 -2.66
N LEU A 2 12.52 6.40 -2.62
CA LEU A 2 12.06 5.60 -3.76
C LEU A 2 10.53 5.64 -3.84
N ALA A 3 10.00 5.39 -5.03
CA ALA A 3 8.56 5.26 -5.25
C ALA A 3 8.24 3.88 -5.80
N THR A 4 7.13 3.31 -5.35
CA THR A 4 6.55 2.13 -5.97
C THR A 4 5.60 2.52 -7.08
N GLY A 5 5.40 1.64 -8.04
CA GLY A 5 4.40 1.77 -9.09
C GLY A 5 4.21 0.42 -9.75
N GLU A 6 2.99 0.16 -10.17
CA GLU A 6 2.64 -1.10 -10.80
C GLU A 6 1.50 -0.89 -11.80
N MET A 7 1.51 -1.61 -12.90
CA MET A 7 0.58 -1.43 -14.01
C MET A 7 -0.84 -1.97 -13.73
N GLY A 8 -1.00 -2.91 -12.80
CA GLY A 8 -2.29 -3.45 -12.42
C GLY A 8 -2.87 -4.52 -13.37
N ILE A 9 -2.07 -5.03 -14.31
CA ILE A 9 -2.52 -6.07 -15.25
C ILE A 9 -2.29 -7.46 -14.66
N GLY A 10 -3.39 -8.17 -14.41
CA GLY A 10 -3.37 -9.55 -13.91
C GLY A 10 -3.17 -9.69 -12.40
N ASN A 11 -2.66 -8.68 -11.72
CA ASN A 11 -2.24 -8.76 -10.31
C ASN A 11 -3.22 -8.13 -9.29
N THR A 12 -4.29 -7.49 -9.72
CA THR A 12 -5.34 -7.05 -8.79
C THR A 12 -6.09 -8.22 -8.13
N THR A 13 -6.07 -9.41 -8.75
CA THR A 13 -6.64 -10.64 -8.15
C THR A 13 -5.70 -11.20 -7.10
N THR A 14 -4.40 -11.30 -7.39
CA THR A 14 -3.39 -11.77 -6.43
C THR A 14 -3.26 -10.81 -5.26
N SER A 15 -3.27 -9.49 -5.48
CA SER A 15 -3.30 -8.49 -4.40
C SER A 15 -4.53 -8.65 -3.50
N SER A 16 -5.72 -8.91 -4.08
CA SER A 16 -6.93 -9.18 -3.29
C SER A 16 -6.80 -10.46 -2.47
N ALA A 17 -6.21 -11.51 -3.03
CA ALA A 17 -6.00 -12.78 -2.33
C ALA A 17 -4.99 -12.63 -1.16
N VAL A 18 -3.86 -11.98 -1.40
CA VAL A 18 -2.87 -11.66 -0.35
C VAL A 18 -3.52 -10.82 0.76
N THR A 19 -4.25 -9.77 0.38
CA THR A 19 -4.93 -8.90 1.35
C THR A 19 -5.97 -9.65 2.17
N ALA A 20 -6.83 -10.45 1.53
CA ALA A 20 -7.87 -11.23 2.22
C ALA A 20 -7.25 -12.23 3.21
N ALA A 21 -6.19 -12.93 2.81
CA ALA A 21 -5.48 -13.88 3.66
C ALA A 21 -4.87 -13.20 4.89
N LEU A 22 -4.09 -12.14 4.68
CA LEU A 22 -3.36 -11.47 5.77
C LEU A 22 -4.27 -10.68 6.72
N LEU A 23 -5.37 -10.10 6.21
CA LEU A 23 -6.35 -9.39 7.03
C LEU A 23 -7.47 -10.29 7.56
N GLN A 24 -7.47 -11.58 7.20
CA GLN A 24 -8.48 -12.57 7.60
C GLN A 24 -9.91 -12.06 7.36
N CYS A 25 -10.15 -11.49 6.18
CA CYS A 25 -11.44 -10.91 5.80
C CYS A 25 -12.00 -11.54 4.52
N GLU A 26 -13.32 -11.41 4.33
CA GLU A 26 -13.99 -11.97 3.17
C GLU A 26 -13.45 -11.39 1.85
N ALA A 27 -13.31 -12.25 0.83
CA ALA A 27 -12.84 -11.85 -0.50
C ALA A 27 -13.63 -10.67 -1.09
N GLY A 28 -14.95 -10.62 -0.83
CA GLY A 28 -15.81 -9.53 -1.29
C GLY A 28 -15.47 -8.16 -0.74
N GLU A 29 -14.85 -8.10 0.43
CA GLU A 29 -14.52 -6.84 1.11
C GLU A 29 -13.25 -6.16 0.54
N VAL A 30 -12.40 -6.92 -0.13
CA VAL A 30 -11.10 -6.45 -0.63
C VAL A 30 -10.90 -6.63 -2.14
N THR A 31 -11.90 -7.22 -2.83
CA THR A 31 -11.81 -7.46 -4.27
C THR A 31 -12.58 -6.39 -5.03
N GLY A 32 -11.85 -5.56 -5.76
CA GLY A 32 -12.41 -4.54 -6.63
C GLY A 32 -12.45 -4.95 -8.11
N ARG A 33 -12.94 -4.01 -8.93
CA ARG A 33 -13.12 -4.22 -10.38
C ARG A 33 -11.83 -4.21 -11.17
N GLY A 34 -10.72 -3.79 -10.59
CA GLY A 34 -9.46 -3.61 -11.30
C GLY A 34 -9.65 -2.72 -12.54
N ALA A 35 -9.23 -3.19 -13.71
CA ALA A 35 -9.32 -2.43 -14.97
C ALA A 35 -10.74 -2.31 -15.56
N GLY A 36 -11.80 -2.50 -14.77
CA GLY A 36 -13.18 -2.26 -15.21
C GLY A 36 -14.02 -3.50 -15.47
N LEU A 37 -13.89 -4.53 -14.64
CA LEU A 37 -14.73 -5.73 -14.72
C LEU A 37 -16.23 -5.42 -14.63
N THR A 38 -17.04 -6.17 -15.38
CA THR A 38 -18.50 -6.23 -15.24
C THR A 38 -18.88 -6.82 -13.87
N ASP A 39 -20.15 -6.73 -13.47
CA ASP A 39 -20.65 -7.33 -12.22
C ASP A 39 -20.40 -8.84 -12.18
N GLN A 40 -20.64 -9.52 -13.29
CA GLN A 40 -20.36 -10.95 -13.43
C GLN A 40 -18.86 -11.25 -13.29
N GLY A 41 -18.00 -10.42 -13.91
CA GLY A 41 -16.54 -10.52 -13.79
C GLY A 41 -16.06 -10.32 -12.36
N LEU A 42 -16.62 -9.35 -11.63
CA LEU A 42 -16.32 -9.10 -10.24
C LEU A 42 -16.73 -10.29 -9.36
N THR A 43 -17.95 -10.81 -9.52
CA THR A 43 -18.42 -11.99 -8.79
C THR A 43 -17.50 -13.19 -9.02
N ARG A 44 -17.10 -13.43 -10.27
CA ARG A 44 -16.15 -14.49 -10.61
C ARG A 44 -14.79 -14.28 -9.94
N LYS A 45 -14.28 -13.05 -9.95
CA LYS A 45 -12.98 -12.71 -9.32
C LYS A 45 -13.04 -12.97 -7.81
N GLN A 46 -14.11 -12.54 -7.12
CA GLN A 46 -14.31 -12.81 -5.70
C GLN A 46 -14.36 -14.32 -5.40
N GLN A 47 -15.04 -15.10 -6.26
CA GLN A 47 -15.09 -16.56 -6.12
C GLN A 47 -13.71 -17.20 -6.31
N VAL A 48 -12.93 -16.74 -7.28
CA VAL A 48 -11.56 -17.23 -7.52
C VAL A 48 -10.67 -16.96 -6.30
N VAL A 49 -10.73 -15.76 -5.73
CA VAL A 49 -9.97 -15.41 -4.52
C VAL A 49 -10.38 -16.34 -3.35
N ARG A 50 -11.68 -16.48 -3.09
CA ARG A 50 -12.18 -17.37 -2.02
C ARG A 50 -11.71 -18.81 -2.22
N THR A 51 -11.89 -19.36 -3.43
CA THR A 51 -11.48 -20.73 -3.75
C THR A 51 -9.99 -20.95 -3.55
N ALA A 52 -9.15 -19.97 -3.91
CA ALA A 52 -7.71 -20.07 -3.68
C ALA A 52 -7.37 -20.12 -2.18
N LEU A 53 -7.99 -19.25 -1.37
CA LEU A 53 -7.77 -19.24 0.08
C LEU A 53 -8.20 -20.54 0.75
N GLU A 54 -9.34 -21.12 0.33
CA GLU A 54 -9.85 -22.38 0.84
C GLU A 54 -8.99 -23.57 0.39
N THR A 55 -8.62 -23.62 -0.91
CA THR A 55 -7.87 -24.73 -1.49
C THR A 55 -6.50 -24.90 -0.87
N TYR A 56 -5.85 -23.80 -0.55
CA TYR A 56 -4.48 -23.79 -0.01
C TYR A 56 -4.45 -23.52 1.51
N ASP A 57 -5.59 -23.49 2.18
CA ASP A 57 -5.71 -23.24 3.63
C ASP A 57 -4.92 -22.00 4.11
N LEU A 58 -5.18 -20.86 3.46
CA LEU A 58 -4.40 -19.65 3.69
C LEU A 58 -4.94 -18.72 4.79
N TRP A 59 -6.07 -19.05 5.40
CA TRP A 59 -6.71 -18.20 6.42
C TRP A 59 -5.86 -17.97 7.68
N HIS A 60 -4.93 -18.89 7.96
CA HIS A 60 -4.02 -18.79 9.10
C HIS A 60 -2.56 -18.99 8.71
N ALA A 61 -2.27 -18.91 7.42
CA ALA A 61 -0.92 -19.05 6.91
C ALA A 61 -0.07 -17.80 7.21
N ASP A 62 1.24 -18.01 7.39
CA ASP A 62 2.18 -16.90 7.52
C ASP A 62 2.33 -16.12 6.20
N ALA A 63 2.85 -14.90 6.30
CA ALA A 63 2.92 -13.99 5.16
C ALA A 63 3.82 -14.50 4.02
N PHE A 64 4.85 -15.28 4.32
CA PHE A 64 5.70 -15.88 3.30
C PHE A 64 4.94 -16.96 2.53
N THR A 65 4.22 -17.83 3.23
CA THR A 65 3.36 -18.85 2.63
C THR A 65 2.27 -18.23 1.78
N VAL A 66 1.61 -17.17 2.26
CA VAL A 66 0.62 -16.43 1.47
C VAL A 66 1.25 -15.86 0.20
N LEU A 67 2.38 -15.16 0.31
CA LEU A 67 3.07 -14.54 -0.82
C LEU A 67 3.46 -15.56 -1.90
N GLN A 68 4.06 -16.67 -1.51
CA GLN A 68 4.52 -17.69 -2.46
C GLN A 68 3.38 -18.47 -3.12
N THR A 69 2.20 -18.53 -2.46
CA THR A 69 1.07 -19.36 -2.94
C THR A 69 0.12 -18.56 -3.82
N VAL A 70 -0.28 -17.37 -3.40
CA VAL A 70 -1.30 -16.54 -4.10
C VAL A 70 -0.82 -15.14 -4.46
N GLY A 71 0.45 -14.80 -4.19
CA GLY A 71 1.06 -13.56 -4.60
C GLY A 71 1.46 -13.53 -6.07
N GLY A 72 2.59 -12.94 -6.36
CA GLY A 72 3.20 -12.86 -7.68
C GLY A 72 4.62 -12.30 -7.56
N LEU A 73 5.43 -12.46 -8.59
CA LEU A 73 6.82 -11.97 -8.58
C LEU A 73 6.91 -10.44 -8.48
N ASP A 74 5.92 -9.74 -8.98
CA ASP A 74 5.74 -8.30 -8.86
C ASP A 74 5.48 -7.86 -7.40
N ILE A 75 4.51 -8.51 -6.73
CA ILE A 75 4.26 -8.27 -5.30
C ILE A 75 5.48 -8.65 -4.46
N ALA A 76 6.14 -9.77 -4.78
CA ALA A 76 7.36 -10.18 -4.09
C ALA A 76 8.51 -9.17 -4.29
N GLY A 77 8.67 -8.64 -5.49
CA GLY A 77 9.64 -7.60 -5.79
C GLY A 77 9.38 -6.31 -5.00
N LEU A 78 8.12 -5.85 -4.98
CA LEU A 78 7.71 -4.68 -4.19
C LEU A 78 7.87 -4.92 -2.68
N THR A 79 7.57 -6.12 -2.20
CA THR A 79 7.82 -6.53 -0.81
C THR A 79 9.30 -6.41 -0.45
N GLY A 80 10.18 -6.94 -1.30
CA GLY A 80 11.62 -6.82 -1.14
C GLY A 80 12.11 -5.37 -1.17
N MET A 81 11.49 -4.52 -2.00
CA MET A 81 11.79 -3.09 -2.07
C MET A 81 11.42 -2.36 -0.76
N CYS A 82 10.28 -2.69 -0.16
CA CYS A 82 9.87 -2.14 1.14
C CYS A 82 10.83 -2.57 2.26
N ILE A 83 11.18 -3.85 2.33
CA ILE A 83 12.14 -4.38 3.31
C ILE A 83 13.53 -3.74 3.10
N GLY A 84 14.00 -3.68 1.85
CA GLY A 84 15.28 -3.05 1.52
C GLY A 84 15.31 -1.56 1.90
N GLY A 85 14.21 -0.83 1.67
CA GLY A 85 14.04 0.55 2.13
C GLY A 85 14.24 0.69 3.63
N ALA A 86 13.58 -0.14 4.42
CA ALA A 86 13.71 -0.13 5.88
C ALA A 86 15.15 -0.46 6.34
N LEU A 87 15.77 -1.49 5.75
CA LEU A 87 17.13 -1.90 6.09
C LEU A 87 18.19 -0.81 5.81
N TRP A 88 17.98 -0.02 4.74
CA TRP A 88 18.90 1.03 4.33
C TRP A 88 18.43 2.44 4.70
N HIS A 89 17.39 2.56 5.52
CA HIS A 89 16.80 3.84 5.94
C HIS A 89 16.42 4.74 4.75
N ILE A 90 15.90 4.12 3.68
CA ILE A 90 15.42 4.81 2.48
C ILE A 90 13.88 4.84 2.53
N PRO A 91 13.25 6.01 2.65
CA PRO A 91 11.80 6.13 2.59
C PRO A 91 11.24 5.62 1.26
N ILE A 92 10.14 4.85 1.34
CA ILE A 92 9.44 4.27 0.20
C ILE A 92 8.06 4.93 0.08
N VAL A 93 7.81 5.60 -1.03
CA VAL A 93 6.48 6.17 -1.33
C VAL A 93 5.63 5.09 -1.99
N LEU A 94 4.54 4.73 -1.34
CA LEU A 94 3.58 3.75 -1.84
C LEU A 94 2.60 4.40 -2.81
N ASP A 95 2.36 3.76 -3.96
CA ASP A 95 1.34 4.17 -4.91
C ASP A 95 -0.05 3.68 -4.49
N GLY A 96 -0.58 2.67 -5.15
CA GLY A 96 -1.94 2.18 -4.95
C GLY A 96 -2.01 0.88 -4.15
N VAL A 97 -3.15 0.20 -4.28
CA VAL A 97 -3.52 -0.99 -3.50
C VAL A 97 -2.53 -2.15 -3.65
N ILE A 98 -1.91 -2.31 -4.83
CA ILE A 98 -0.93 -3.38 -5.07
C ILE A 98 0.34 -3.12 -4.27
N SER A 99 0.83 -1.89 -4.28
CA SER A 99 1.97 -1.45 -3.47
C SER A 99 1.69 -1.60 -1.97
N MET A 100 0.47 -1.27 -1.53
CA MET A 100 0.06 -1.41 -0.13
C MET A 100 -0.09 -2.88 0.28
N ALA A 101 -0.56 -3.77 -0.60
CA ALA A 101 -0.60 -5.21 -0.34
C ALA A 101 0.82 -5.79 -0.18
N ALA A 102 1.76 -5.38 -1.03
CA ALA A 102 3.17 -5.74 -0.90
C ALA A 102 3.81 -5.21 0.39
N ALA A 103 3.47 -3.98 0.77
CA ALA A 103 3.91 -3.36 2.02
C ALA A 103 3.37 -4.09 3.25
N LEU A 104 2.11 -4.58 3.20
CA LEU A 104 1.53 -5.40 4.26
C LEU A 104 2.29 -6.73 4.43
N VAL A 105 2.62 -7.40 3.33
CA VAL A 105 3.49 -8.59 3.36
C VAL A 105 4.83 -8.25 3.99
N ALA A 106 5.45 -7.14 3.58
CA ALA A 106 6.75 -6.70 4.10
C ALA A 106 6.72 -6.46 5.61
N GLU A 107 5.68 -5.80 6.12
CA GLU A 107 5.50 -5.54 7.56
C GLU A 107 5.30 -6.84 8.37
N HIS A 108 4.56 -7.82 7.82
CA HIS A 108 4.41 -9.12 8.45
C HIS A 108 5.70 -9.94 8.46
N LEU A 109 6.52 -9.86 7.40
CA LEU A 109 7.80 -10.57 7.31
C LEU A 109 8.89 -9.89 8.15
N PHE A 110 8.86 -8.57 8.23
CA PHE A 110 9.88 -7.77 8.90
C PHE A 110 9.21 -6.59 9.64
N PRO A 111 8.72 -6.81 10.87
CA PRO A 111 8.03 -5.79 11.64
C PRO A 111 8.85 -4.51 11.81
N GLY A 112 8.24 -3.36 11.58
CA GLY A 112 8.86 -2.04 11.59
C GLY A 112 9.15 -1.46 10.19
N VAL A 113 8.92 -2.21 9.13
CA VAL A 113 9.03 -1.69 7.75
C VAL A 113 8.13 -0.48 7.54
N ARG A 114 6.93 -0.48 8.13
CA ARG A 114 5.95 0.61 8.00
C ARG A 114 6.48 1.99 8.39
N GLU A 115 7.46 2.08 9.26
CA GLU A 115 8.08 3.34 9.70
C GLU A 115 8.84 4.06 8.57
N TYR A 116 9.13 3.34 7.49
CA TYR A 116 9.80 3.83 6.29
C TYR A 116 8.87 4.03 5.10
N LEU A 117 7.54 3.81 5.29
CA LEU A 117 6.56 3.88 4.22
C LEU A 117 5.80 5.21 4.26
N ILE A 118 5.67 5.83 3.11
CA ILE A 118 4.91 7.06 2.91
C ILE A 118 3.75 6.75 1.98
N PRO A 119 2.50 6.69 2.46
CA PRO A 119 1.35 6.44 1.60
C PRO A 119 1.04 7.70 0.76
N SER A 120 0.82 7.54 -0.54
CA SER A 120 0.50 8.67 -1.40
C SER A 120 -0.97 9.01 -1.39
N HIS A 121 -1.81 8.14 -1.90
CA HIS A 121 -3.23 8.39 -2.10
C HIS A 121 -4.12 7.26 -1.60
N LEU A 122 -5.37 7.60 -1.28
CA LEU A 122 -6.40 6.62 -1.04
C LEU A 122 -7.09 6.29 -2.38
N GLY A 123 -6.80 5.11 -2.92
CA GLY A 123 -7.39 4.62 -4.16
C GLY A 123 -8.87 4.25 -4.00
N LYS A 124 -9.58 4.10 -5.13
CA LYS A 124 -11.00 3.70 -5.15
C LYS A 124 -11.23 2.20 -4.88
N GLU A 125 -10.19 1.39 -4.88
CA GLU A 125 -10.31 -0.05 -4.65
C GLU A 125 -10.76 -0.34 -3.20
N PRO A 126 -11.66 -1.31 -2.98
CA PRO A 126 -12.21 -1.61 -1.65
C PRO A 126 -11.15 -1.93 -0.60
N ALA A 127 -10.05 -2.57 -1.00
CA ALA A 127 -8.95 -2.92 -0.11
C ALA A 127 -8.17 -1.70 0.43
N ALA A 128 -8.25 -0.52 -0.22
CA ALA A 128 -7.36 0.60 0.07
C ALA A 128 -7.46 1.09 1.52
N VAL A 129 -8.68 1.25 2.04
CA VAL A 129 -8.91 1.68 3.43
C VAL A 129 -8.39 0.63 4.41
N LYS A 130 -8.75 -0.64 4.20
CA LYS A 130 -8.33 -1.73 5.10
C LYS A 130 -6.82 -1.90 5.16
N LEU A 131 -6.15 -1.76 4.02
CA LEU A 131 -4.69 -1.82 3.94
C LEU A 131 -4.03 -0.63 4.65
N ALA A 132 -4.56 0.59 4.46
CA ALA A 132 -4.08 1.79 5.15
C ALA A 132 -4.21 1.64 6.67
N ASP A 133 -5.37 1.19 7.15
CA ASP A 133 -5.64 0.97 8.57
C ASP A 133 -4.72 -0.12 9.15
N ALA A 134 -4.56 -1.25 8.48
CA ALA A 134 -3.70 -2.35 8.91
C ALA A 134 -2.22 -1.94 9.02
N LEU A 135 -1.74 -1.14 8.08
CA LEU A 135 -0.40 -0.57 8.08
C LEU A 135 -0.26 0.65 9.01
N GLN A 136 -1.35 1.15 9.58
CA GLN A 136 -1.40 2.39 10.36
C GLN A 136 -0.86 3.59 9.57
N LEU A 137 -1.16 3.65 8.29
CA LEU A 137 -0.76 4.72 7.38
C LEU A 137 -1.95 5.64 7.06
N SER A 138 -1.68 6.92 6.88
CA SER A 138 -2.69 7.94 6.56
C SER A 138 -2.40 8.56 5.19
N PRO A 139 -2.99 8.05 4.09
CA PRO A 139 -2.84 8.66 2.78
C PRO A 139 -3.34 10.10 2.76
N VAL A 140 -2.56 11.01 2.18
CA VAL A 140 -2.88 12.45 2.20
C VAL A 140 -3.62 12.94 0.95
N ILE A 141 -3.60 12.17 -0.15
CA ILE A 141 -4.25 12.52 -1.40
C ILE A 141 -5.59 11.77 -1.52
N HIS A 142 -6.70 12.51 -1.53
CA HIS A 142 -8.06 11.99 -1.71
C HIS A 142 -8.67 12.50 -3.01
N ALA A 143 -8.11 12.11 -4.16
CA ALA A 143 -8.49 12.60 -5.48
C ALA A 143 -9.31 11.60 -6.31
N GLY A 144 -9.80 10.52 -5.70
CA GLY A 144 -10.56 9.48 -6.39
C GLY A 144 -9.75 8.77 -7.47
N MET A 145 -8.47 8.57 -7.25
CA MET A 145 -7.53 7.97 -8.20
C MET A 145 -7.76 6.47 -8.35
N ALA A 146 -7.56 5.97 -9.57
CA ALA A 146 -7.71 4.55 -9.90
C ALA A 146 -6.79 4.10 -11.04
N LEU A 147 -5.80 4.92 -11.47
CA LEU A 147 -4.92 4.58 -12.58
C LEU A 147 -3.81 3.62 -12.15
N GLY A 148 -3.17 3.84 -11.01
CA GLY A 148 -1.95 3.15 -10.62
C GLY A 148 -0.72 3.69 -11.37
N GLU A 149 0.17 2.82 -11.79
CA GLU A 149 1.36 3.11 -12.60
C GLU A 149 2.34 4.11 -11.95
N GLY A 150 2.29 4.22 -10.60
CA GLY A 150 3.13 5.15 -9.86
C GLY A 150 2.62 6.59 -9.83
N THR A 151 1.44 6.87 -10.42
CA THR A 151 0.91 8.25 -10.50
C THR A 151 0.73 8.91 -9.14
N GLY A 152 0.19 8.19 -8.17
CA GLY A 152 0.03 8.71 -6.81
C GLY A 152 1.36 8.99 -6.14
N ALA A 153 2.32 8.10 -6.31
CA ALA A 153 3.65 8.25 -5.74
C ALA A 153 4.40 9.46 -6.34
N VAL A 154 4.29 9.67 -7.65
CA VAL A 154 4.88 10.85 -8.32
C VAL A 154 4.22 12.15 -7.82
N MET A 155 2.89 12.18 -7.66
CA MET A 155 2.20 13.34 -7.06
C MET A 155 2.69 13.61 -5.63
N MET A 156 2.93 12.55 -4.86
CA MET A 156 3.41 12.67 -3.49
C MET A 156 4.81 13.31 -3.42
N PHE A 157 5.69 13.06 -4.36
CA PHE A 157 7.00 13.74 -4.41
C PHE A 157 6.85 15.26 -4.46
N THR A 158 5.93 15.78 -5.26
CA THR A 158 5.65 17.22 -5.31
C THR A 158 5.22 17.77 -3.95
N LEU A 159 4.34 17.05 -3.23
CA LEU A 159 3.91 17.45 -1.89
C LEU A 159 5.06 17.39 -0.88
N LEU A 160 5.92 16.39 -0.96
CA LEU A 160 7.10 16.29 -0.12
C LEU A 160 8.09 17.42 -0.38
N ASP A 161 8.35 17.76 -1.63
CA ASP A 161 9.21 18.89 -2.00
C ASP A 161 8.68 20.22 -1.46
N MET A 162 7.36 20.45 -1.57
CA MET A 162 6.70 21.61 -0.97
C MET A 162 6.86 21.63 0.55
N ALA A 163 6.62 20.52 1.23
CA ALA A 163 6.77 20.40 2.68
C ALA A 163 8.20 20.67 3.14
N MET A 164 9.20 20.10 2.43
CA MET A 164 10.61 20.31 2.70
C MET A 164 11.03 21.77 2.46
N SER A 165 10.49 22.42 1.43
CA SER A 165 10.74 23.85 1.17
C SER A 165 10.21 24.73 2.32
N ILE A 166 9.00 24.46 2.79
CA ILE A 166 8.41 25.18 3.94
C ILE A 166 9.26 24.95 5.19
N TYR A 167 9.61 23.69 5.47
CA TYR A 167 10.42 23.35 6.65
C TYR A 167 11.80 24.04 6.63
N GLY A 168 12.47 24.05 5.48
CA GLY A 168 13.81 24.62 5.33
C GLY A 168 13.86 26.16 5.26
N GLN A 169 12.74 26.81 4.91
CA GLN A 169 12.65 28.27 4.74
C GLN A 169 11.89 28.97 5.85
N SER A 170 11.21 28.25 6.75
CA SER A 170 10.49 28.83 7.87
C SER A 170 11.45 29.33 8.94
N ALA A 171 11.26 30.58 9.36
CA ALA A 171 12.00 31.13 10.47
C ALA A 171 11.70 30.43 11.78
N THR A 172 12.69 30.18 12.59
CA THR A 172 12.53 29.63 13.94
C THR A 172 12.00 30.70 14.91
N PHE A 173 11.40 30.28 16.03
CA PHE A 173 10.95 31.21 17.08
C PHE A 173 12.08 32.13 17.58
N SER A 174 13.30 31.60 17.66
CA SER A 174 14.46 32.39 18.09
C SER A 174 14.86 33.45 17.06
N GLU A 175 14.76 33.18 15.77
CA GLU A 175 15.09 34.12 14.69
C GLU A 175 14.10 35.29 14.59
N ILE A 176 12.84 35.06 14.95
CA ILE A 176 11.79 36.09 14.91
C ILE A 176 11.47 36.67 16.30
N ALA A 177 12.27 36.33 17.33
CA ALA A 177 12.12 36.80 18.71
C ALA A 177 10.71 36.55 19.32
N VAL A 178 10.08 35.45 18.99
CA VAL A 178 8.78 35.03 19.54
C VAL A 178 8.99 33.93 20.58
N GLU A 179 8.34 34.02 21.73
CA GLU A 179 8.37 32.95 22.73
C GLU A 179 7.72 31.68 22.27
N GLN A 180 8.34 30.54 22.58
CA GLN A 180 7.75 29.24 22.28
C GLN A 180 6.46 29.00 23.05
N TYR A 181 5.49 28.37 22.40
CA TYR A 181 4.28 27.88 23.05
C TYR A 181 4.66 26.89 24.19
N LYS A 182 4.27 27.22 25.41
CA LYS A 182 4.33 26.25 26.51
C LYS A 182 3.05 25.42 26.49
N ARG A 183 3.19 24.10 26.26
CA ARG A 183 2.09 23.12 26.34
C ARG A 183 1.79 22.82 27.80
#